data_b14cb4d77f55cfa0311751602b3fcaf8
#
_entry.id   b14cb4d77f55cfa0311751602b3fcaf8
#
_cell.length_a   1.000
_cell.length_b   1.000
_cell.length_c   1.000
_cell.angle_alpha   90.00
_cell.angle_beta   90.00
_cell.angle_gamma   90.00
#
_symmetry.space_group_name_H-M   'P 1'
#
loop_
_entity.id
_entity.type
_entity.pdbx_description
1 polymer ?
#
loop_
_entity_poly.entity_id
_entity_poly.type
_entity_poly.pdbx_seq_one_letter_code
_entity_poly.pdbx_strand_id
1 'polypeptide(L)'
;MHLELGEVAARWHDAINYAPSQEAYEKLCEVVSQKDDIDGRIEALQNAVNEMSAGGEQMARTKSSMKDLDARLDTLISMLGAVAIEVEASGRLPKRLSKCLEPMREYERRVKEYEDKIAKAGPDSRIIGAIYGRKLGKLKKNLDSVFAQTGMKLYKSGDFREIPGDHAKEILDEMEQIRLMKRSFKNTLLDQKSIVDGAQDSLMSMGAYGEEGRRLKALQSQEKQIMAVLGERFNEYGKVLSDGMQYWLDKDAPDELMQCCSRIMDQENAIAHQGLVMEHLLMERDIEIHNMKLSQLSEQMNHLNGQIRAIENQKRELQQKVDAELKAVSDLRMKQNKLVQENQ
;
A
#
# COMPACT_ATOMS: atom_id res chain seq x y z
N MET A 1 -12.25 43.43 -27.71
CA MET A 1 -13.43 44.26 -27.46
C MET A 1 -14.72 43.47 -27.61
N HIS A 2 -15.08 42.97 -28.81
CA HIS A 2 -16.37 42.24 -29.00
C HIS A 2 -16.44 40.94 -28.18
N LEU A 3 -15.33 40.22 -28.05
CA LEU A 3 -15.26 39.02 -27.21
C LEU A 3 -15.61 39.33 -25.74
N GLU A 4 -14.98 40.36 -25.20
CA GLU A 4 -15.19 40.82 -23.81
C GLU A 4 -16.63 41.29 -23.57
N LEU A 5 -17.17 42.04 -24.53
CA LEU A 5 -18.56 42.47 -24.47
C LEU A 5 -19.52 41.28 -24.50
N GLY A 6 -19.22 40.28 -25.36
CA GLY A 6 -20.03 39.05 -25.45
C GLY A 6 -20.04 38.24 -24.18
N GLU A 7 -18.86 38.08 -23.54
CA GLU A 7 -18.73 37.38 -22.27
C GLU A 7 -19.48 38.06 -21.12
N VAL A 8 -19.41 39.40 -21.06
CA VAL A 8 -20.11 40.16 -20.01
C VAL A 8 -21.59 40.16 -20.27
N ALA A 9 -22.01 40.42 -21.53
CA ALA A 9 -23.40 40.44 -21.90
C ALA A 9 -24.08 39.09 -21.71
N ALA A 10 -23.38 37.97 -21.90
CA ALA A 10 -23.95 36.65 -21.65
C ALA A 10 -24.33 36.45 -20.17
N ARG A 11 -23.62 37.06 -19.23
CA ARG A 11 -23.96 37.00 -17.79
C ARG A 11 -25.20 37.85 -17.45
N TRP A 12 -25.51 38.83 -18.28
CA TRP A 12 -26.60 39.78 -18.07
C TRP A 12 -27.67 39.68 -19.13
N HIS A 13 -27.73 38.52 -19.85
CA HIS A 13 -28.65 38.34 -20.98
C HIS A 13 -30.09 38.64 -20.60
N ASP A 14 -30.55 38.23 -19.43
CA ASP A 14 -31.92 38.50 -18.93
C ASP A 14 -32.22 39.98 -18.76
N ALA A 15 -31.18 40.80 -18.61
CA ALA A 15 -31.31 42.29 -18.54
C ALA A 15 -31.19 42.94 -19.91
N ILE A 16 -30.81 42.20 -20.96
CA ILE A 16 -30.62 42.75 -22.29
C ILE A 16 -31.87 42.40 -23.15
N ASN A 17 -32.75 43.33 -23.31
CA ASN A 17 -33.94 43.16 -24.17
C ASN A 17 -33.64 43.61 -25.62
N TYR A 18 -32.85 42.78 -26.34
CA TYR A 18 -32.46 43.03 -27.70
C TYR A 18 -32.69 41.81 -28.56
N ALA A 19 -33.85 41.77 -29.28
CA ALA A 19 -34.27 40.60 -30.05
C ALA A 19 -33.20 40.05 -31.04
N PRO A 20 -32.42 40.89 -31.78
CA PRO A 20 -31.37 40.39 -32.66
C PRO A 20 -30.26 39.63 -31.97
N SER A 21 -30.05 39.81 -30.69
CA SER A 21 -29.02 39.07 -29.92
C SER A 21 -29.45 37.69 -29.45
N GLN A 22 -30.74 37.37 -29.47
CA GLN A 22 -31.31 36.14 -28.97
C GLN A 22 -30.76 34.90 -29.69
N GLU A 23 -30.72 34.89 -31.01
CA GLU A 23 -30.20 33.77 -31.79
C GLU A 23 -28.69 33.53 -31.53
N ALA A 24 -27.91 34.62 -31.41
CA ALA A 24 -26.51 34.52 -31.12
C ALA A 24 -26.25 33.98 -29.69
N TYR A 25 -27.12 34.37 -28.74
CA TYR A 25 -27.07 33.86 -27.35
C TYR A 25 -27.47 32.38 -27.27
N GLU A 26 -28.50 31.94 -27.98
CA GLU A 26 -28.91 30.53 -28.04
C GLU A 26 -27.76 29.65 -28.57
N LYS A 27 -27.11 30.07 -29.66
CA LYS A 27 -25.93 29.39 -30.21
C LYS A 27 -24.76 29.36 -29.23
N LEU A 28 -24.58 30.42 -28.45
CA LEU A 28 -23.58 30.47 -27.37
C LEU A 28 -23.89 29.45 -26.27
N CYS A 29 -25.13 29.39 -25.80
CA CYS A 29 -25.58 28.44 -24.78
C CYS A 29 -25.40 26.98 -25.22
N GLU A 30 -25.63 26.65 -26.49
CA GLU A 30 -25.38 25.33 -27.03
C GLU A 30 -23.89 24.94 -26.91
N VAL A 31 -22.98 25.88 -27.24
CA VAL A 31 -21.52 25.61 -27.16
C VAL A 31 -21.05 25.54 -25.69
N VAL A 32 -21.59 26.35 -24.80
CA VAL A 32 -21.32 26.25 -23.36
C VAL A 32 -21.72 24.89 -22.83
N SER A 33 -22.92 24.42 -23.17
CA SER A 33 -23.37 23.07 -22.76
C SER A 33 -22.48 21.95 -23.31
N GLN A 34 -22.00 22.07 -24.55
CA GLN A 34 -21.06 21.11 -25.14
C GLN A 34 -19.70 21.12 -24.40
N LYS A 35 -19.23 22.30 -24.00
CA LYS A 35 -18.00 22.43 -23.19
C LYS A 35 -18.15 21.75 -21.85
N ASP A 36 -19.25 22.02 -21.13
CA ASP A 36 -19.51 21.42 -19.82
C ASP A 36 -19.61 19.89 -19.90
N ASP A 37 -20.20 19.34 -20.97
CA ASP A 37 -20.21 17.89 -21.21
C ASP A 37 -18.81 17.31 -21.39
N ILE A 38 -17.95 17.98 -22.15
CA ILE A 38 -16.58 17.53 -22.38
C ILE A 38 -15.75 17.63 -21.11
N ASP A 39 -15.85 18.73 -20.37
CA ASP A 39 -15.15 18.91 -19.11
C ASP A 39 -15.55 17.82 -18.12
N GLY A 40 -16.84 17.54 -17.98
CA GLY A 40 -17.34 16.44 -17.14
C GLY A 40 -16.81 15.07 -17.57
N ARG A 41 -16.68 14.83 -18.87
CA ARG A 41 -16.11 13.57 -19.40
C ARG A 41 -14.61 13.46 -19.16
N ILE A 42 -13.87 14.57 -19.25
CA ILE A 42 -12.43 14.61 -18.92
C ILE A 42 -12.23 14.30 -17.44
N GLU A 43 -12.99 14.97 -16.57
CA GLU A 43 -12.92 14.77 -15.11
C GLU A 43 -13.28 13.33 -14.73
N ALA A 44 -14.37 12.79 -15.27
CA ALA A 44 -14.78 11.41 -15.02
C ALA A 44 -13.70 10.40 -15.46
N LEU A 45 -13.08 10.63 -16.62
CA LEU A 45 -12.00 9.77 -17.12
C LEU A 45 -10.76 9.85 -16.21
N GLN A 46 -10.35 11.05 -15.82
CA GLN A 46 -9.20 11.24 -14.93
C GLN A 46 -9.42 10.59 -13.56
N ASN A 47 -10.62 10.77 -13.01
CA ASN A 47 -10.97 10.17 -11.72
C ASN A 47 -10.93 8.64 -11.80
N ALA A 48 -11.52 8.03 -12.84
CA ALA A 48 -11.48 6.58 -13.03
C ALA A 48 -10.05 6.04 -13.21
N VAL A 49 -9.18 6.74 -13.95
CA VAL A 49 -7.76 6.37 -14.10
C VAL A 49 -7.02 6.44 -12.77
N ASN A 50 -7.23 7.51 -12.02
CA ASN A 50 -6.59 7.70 -10.71
C ASN A 50 -7.03 6.64 -9.70
N GLU A 51 -8.32 6.33 -9.63
CA GLU A 51 -8.86 5.29 -8.76
C GLU A 51 -8.31 3.91 -9.12
N MET A 52 -8.25 3.57 -10.41
CA MET A 52 -7.69 2.31 -10.87
C MET A 52 -6.21 2.18 -10.52
N SER A 53 -5.43 3.25 -10.72
CA SER A 53 -3.99 3.27 -10.43
C SER A 53 -3.73 3.18 -8.92
N ALA A 54 -4.35 4.05 -8.13
CA ALA A 54 -4.18 4.08 -6.68
C ALA A 54 -4.65 2.78 -6.03
N GLY A 55 -5.80 2.24 -6.45
CA GLY A 55 -6.30 0.96 -5.97
C GLY A 55 -5.37 -0.20 -6.33
N GLY A 56 -4.83 -0.22 -7.55
CA GLY A 56 -3.87 -1.21 -8.00
C GLY A 56 -2.58 -1.21 -7.17
N GLU A 57 -2.00 -0.04 -6.92
CA GLU A 57 -0.81 0.09 -6.06
C GLU A 57 -1.08 -0.37 -4.63
N GLN A 58 -2.22 0.02 -4.07
CA GLN A 58 -2.57 -0.35 -2.71
C GLN A 58 -2.83 -1.85 -2.57
N MET A 59 -3.47 -2.48 -3.56
CA MET A 59 -3.59 -3.93 -3.64
C MET A 59 -2.22 -4.62 -3.68
N ALA A 60 -1.28 -4.11 -4.46
CA ALA A 60 0.07 -4.65 -4.55
C ALA A 60 0.80 -4.58 -3.19
N ARG A 61 0.72 -3.43 -2.51
CA ARG A 61 1.29 -3.23 -1.16
C ARG A 61 0.65 -4.18 -0.14
N THR A 62 -0.68 -4.29 -0.14
CA THR A 62 -1.41 -5.18 0.77
C THR A 62 -1.04 -6.65 0.53
N LYS A 63 -0.90 -7.08 -0.73
CA LYS A 63 -0.43 -8.43 -1.09
C LYS A 63 1.00 -8.68 -0.61
N SER A 64 1.90 -7.69 -0.73
CA SER A 64 3.27 -7.80 -0.20
C SER A 64 3.26 -7.99 1.31
N SER A 65 2.51 -7.15 2.04
CA SER A 65 2.39 -7.26 3.50
C SER A 65 1.80 -8.62 3.93
N MET A 66 0.83 -9.15 3.19
CA MET A 66 0.31 -10.50 3.45
C MET A 66 1.38 -11.58 3.27
N LYS A 67 2.24 -11.45 2.26
CA LYS A 67 3.35 -12.37 2.01
C LYS A 67 4.40 -12.32 3.13
N ASP A 68 4.67 -11.13 3.65
CA ASP A 68 5.59 -10.97 4.78
C ASP A 68 5.02 -11.60 6.05
N LEU A 69 3.70 -11.47 6.27
CA LEU A 69 3.01 -12.17 7.36
C LEU A 69 3.03 -13.70 7.20
N ASP A 70 2.94 -14.21 5.96
CA ASP A 70 3.08 -15.65 5.71
C ASP A 70 4.48 -16.14 6.08
N ALA A 71 5.52 -15.42 5.65
CA ALA A 71 6.90 -15.75 6.00
C ALA A 71 7.14 -15.71 7.53
N ARG A 72 6.56 -14.73 8.22
CA ARG A 72 6.63 -14.64 9.68
C ARG A 72 5.90 -15.81 10.35
N LEU A 73 4.71 -16.18 9.84
CA LEU A 73 3.95 -17.33 10.33
C LEU A 73 4.75 -18.63 10.17
N ASP A 74 5.40 -18.84 9.04
CA ASP A 74 6.25 -20.02 8.81
C ASP A 74 7.41 -20.07 9.81
N THR A 75 8.01 -18.92 10.14
CA THR A 75 9.04 -18.82 11.18
C THR A 75 8.48 -19.22 12.55
N LEU A 76 7.32 -18.69 12.93
CA LEU A 76 6.68 -19.03 14.21
C LEU A 76 6.28 -20.50 14.30
N ILE A 77 5.82 -21.09 13.19
CA ILE A 77 5.54 -22.52 13.10
C ILE A 77 6.82 -23.33 13.36
N SER A 78 7.95 -22.92 12.80
CA SER A 78 9.22 -23.57 13.05
C SER A 78 9.67 -23.46 14.52
N MET A 79 9.53 -22.26 15.11
CA MET A 79 9.81 -22.03 16.54
C MET A 79 8.90 -22.89 17.44
N LEU A 80 7.61 -23.00 17.11
CA LEU A 80 6.68 -23.88 17.82
C LEU A 80 7.13 -25.34 17.78
N GLY A 81 7.66 -25.78 16.64
CA GLY A 81 8.24 -27.12 16.51
C GLY A 81 9.43 -27.33 17.43
N ALA A 82 10.32 -26.36 17.55
CA ALA A 82 11.47 -26.42 18.46
C ALA A 82 11.01 -26.47 19.93
N VAL A 83 10.08 -25.59 20.31
CA VAL A 83 9.52 -25.56 21.68
C VAL A 83 8.82 -26.88 22.03
N ALA A 84 8.07 -27.47 21.12
CA ALA A 84 7.41 -28.74 21.36
C ALA A 84 8.43 -29.87 21.62
N ILE A 85 9.56 -29.89 20.93
CA ILE A 85 10.65 -30.85 21.15
C ILE A 85 11.27 -30.65 22.53
N GLU A 86 11.52 -29.42 22.96
CA GLU A 86 12.02 -29.10 24.30
C GLU A 86 11.03 -29.53 25.41
N VAL A 87 9.75 -29.30 25.19
CA VAL A 87 8.68 -29.71 26.13
C VAL A 87 8.58 -31.24 26.21
N GLU A 88 8.72 -31.97 25.11
CA GLU A 88 8.77 -33.43 25.09
C GLU A 88 9.99 -33.94 25.87
N ALA A 89 11.18 -33.37 25.67
CA ALA A 89 12.38 -33.72 26.40
C ALA A 89 12.21 -33.55 27.92
N SER A 90 11.37 -32.62 28.38
CA SER A 90 10.99 -32.45 29.77
C SER A 90 9.86 -33.38 30.24
N GLY A 91 9.33 -34.24 29.40
CA GLY A 91 8.22 -35.16 29.69
C GLY A 91 6.85 -34.49 29.88
N ARG A 92 6.70 -33.23 29.54
CA ARG A 92 5.50 -32.43 29.76
C ARG A 92 4.57 -32.33 28.54
N LEU A 93 4.96 -32.84 27.39
CA LEU A 93 4.13 -32.78 26.18
C LEU A 93 2.94 -33.76 26.27
N PRO A 94 1.73 -33.33 25.95
CA PRO A 94 0.56 -34.22 25.89
C PRO A 94 0.80 -35.40 24.92
N LYS A 95 0.48 -36.62 25.36
CA LYS A 95 0.75 -37.87 24.60
C LYS A 95 0.17 -37.83 23.17
N ARG A 96 -0.96 -37.15 22.94
CA ARG A 96 -1.57 -37.02 21.63
C ARG A 96 -0.71 -36.22 20.66
N LEU A 97 0.06 -35.24 21.12
CA LEU A 97 0.96 -34.42 20.30
C LEU A 97 2.27 -35.13 19.95
N SER A 98 2.60 -36.21 20.69
CA SER A 98 3.81 -36.99 20.50
C SER A 98 3.96 -37.57 19.08
N LYS A 99 2.84 -37.83 18.38
CA LYS A 99 2.83 -38.24 16.96
C LYS A 99 3.35 -37.16 16.01
N CYS A 100 3.18 -35.88 16.37
CA CYS A 100 3.66 -34.77 15.57
C CYS A 100 5.18 -34.65 15.58
N LEU A 101 5.84 -35.23 16.57
CA LEU A 101 7.30 -35.26 16.71
C LEU A 101 8.01 -36.33 15.86
N GLU A 102 7.28 -37.06 15.04
CA GLU A 102 7.85 -38.09 14.17
C GLU A 102 9.03 -37.56 13.31
N PRO A 103 9.02 -36.34 12.74
CA PRO A 103 10.18 -35.83 12.01
C PRO A 103 11.45 -35.76 12.87
N MET A 104 11.30 -35.38 14.15
CA MET A 104 12.43 -35.32 15.08
C MET A 104 12.94 -36.72 15.46
N ARG A 105 12.04 -37.67 15.72
CA ARG A 105 12.42 -39.05 16.02
C ARG A 105 13.13 -39.72 14.84
N GLU A 106 12.66 -39.47 13.63
CA GLU A 106 13.34 -39.95 12.42
C GLU A 106 14.72 -39.29 12.25
N TYR A 107 14.83 -38.00 12.54
CA TYR A 107 16.11 -37.31 12.52
C TYR A 107 17.08 -37.92 13.55
N GLU A 108 16.67 -38.11 14.80
CA GLU A 108 17.48 -38.71 15.87
C GLU A 108 17.90 -40.14 15.52
N ARG A 109 16.97 -40.94 14.98
CA ARG A 109 17.26 -42.30 14.51
C ARG A 109 18.35 -42.30 13.44
N ARG A 110 18.29 -41.39 12.47
CA ARG A 110 19.29 -41.24 11.41
C ARG A 110 20.62 -40.75 11.91
N VAL A 111 20.62 -39.79 12.84
CA VAL A 111 21.83 -39.31 13.49
C VAL A 111 22.55 -40.49 14.18
N LYS A 112 21.83 -41.23 15.03
CA LYS A 112 22.37 -42.40 15.71
C LYS A 112 22.88 -43.48 14.74
N GLU A 113 22.13 -43.78 13.70
CA GLU A 113 22.56 -44.73 12.66
C GLU A 113 23.88 -44.32 12.01
N TYR A 114 24.08 -43.03 11.71
CA TYR A 114 25.32 -42.58 11.10
C TYR A 114 26.47 -42.52 12.12
N GLU A 115 26.22 -42.16 13.34
CA GLU A 115 27.20 -42.21 14.42
C GLU A 115 27.66 -43.62 14.72
N ASP A 116 26.73 -44.61 14.76
CA ASP A 116 27.04 -46.04 14.89
C ASP A 116 27.87 -46.55 13.73
N LYS A 117 27.56 -46.14 12.50
CA LYS A 117 28.34 -46.52 11.31
C LYS A 117 29.74 -45.91 11.32
N ILE A 118 29.91 -44.70 11.82
CA ILE A 118 31.20 -44.07 11.96
C ILE A 118 32.00 -44.79 13.05
N ALA A 119 31.39 -45.10 14.21
CA ALA A 119 32.04 -45.81 15.30
C ALA A 119 32.48 -47.25 14.91
N LYS A 120 31.67 -47.93 14.10
CA LYS A 120 31.98 -49.27 13.59
C LYS A 120 33.03 -49.30 12.47
N ALA A 121 33.21 -48.15 11.77
CA ALA A 121 34.28 -47.99 10.81
C ALA A 121 35.61 -47.83 11.54
N GLY A 122 36.28 -48.91 11.85
CA GLY A 122 37.58 -48.89 12.52
C GLY A 122 38.66 -48.10 11.77
N PRO A 123 39.85 -47.95 12.31
CA PRO A 123 40.92 -47.10 11.74
C PRO A 123 41.30 -47.45 10.29
N ASP A 124 41.01 -48.68 9.86
CA ASP A 124 41.28 -49.16 8.50
C ASP A 124 40.23 -48.76 7.45
N SER A 125 39.11 -48.19 7.87
CA SER A 125 37.98 -47.80 6.97
C SER A 125 37.79 -46.28 6.93
N ARG A 126 38.85 -45.48 6.82
CA ARG A 126 38.81 -44.00 6.76
C ARG A 126 37.85 -43.46 5.72
N ILE A 127 37.66 -44.15 4.57
CA ILE A 127 36.75 -43.74 3.48
C ILE A 127 35.29 -43.83 3.96
N ILE A 128 34.93 -44.93 4.65
CA ILE A 128 33.55 -45.15 5.16
C ILE A 128 33.23 -44.10 6.25
N GLY A 129 34.14 -43.90 7.17
CA GLY A 129 34.02 -42.87 8.19
C GLY A 129 33.84 -41.43 7.60
N ALA A 130 34.61 -41.10 6.58
CA ALA A 130 34.48 -39.82 5.88
C ALA A 130 33.16 -39.65 5.15
N ILE A 131 32.62 -40.69 4.52
CA ILE A 131 31.33 -40.69 3.80
C ILE A 131 30.18 -40.44 4.81
N TYR A 132 30.15 -41.21 5.91
CA TYR A 132 29.09 -41.04 6.92
C TYR A 132 29.27 -39.74 7.72
N GLY A 133 30.47 -39.30 7.96
CA GLY A 133 30.75 -37.98 8.57
C GLY A 133 30.20 -36.81 7.73
N ARG A 134 30.37 -36.87 6.41
CA ARG A 134 29.73 -35.89 5.49
C ARG A 134 28.20 -35.97 5.51
N LYS A 135 27.63 -37.18 5.54
CA LYS A 135 26.17 -37.39 5.63
C LYS A 135 25.61 -36.86 6.94
N LEU A 136 26.29 -37.14 8.04
CA LEU A 136 25.95 -36.63 9.38
C LEU A 136 26.04 -35.11 9.43
N GLY A 137 27.09 -34.50 8.87
CA GLY A 137 27.23 -33.06 8.77
C GLY A 137 26.12 -32.38 7.96
N LYS A 138 25.70 -33.01 6.84
CA LYS A 138 24.53 -32.52 6.09
C LYS A 138 23.23 -32.68 6.87
N LEU A 139 23.05 -33.79 7.58
CA LEU A 139 21.86 -34.01 8.40
C LEU A 139 21.76 -32.99 9.54
N LYS A 140 22.88 -32.73 10.24
CA LYS A 140 22.92 -31.71 11.32
C LYS A 140 22.62 -30.29 10.82
N LYS A 141 22.97 -29.96 9.58
CA LYS A 141 22.60 -28.66 8.95
C LYS A 141 21.09 -28.55 8.61
N ASN A 142 20.37 -29.67 8.57
CA ASN A 142 18.95 -29.68 8.23
C ASN A 142 18.03 -29.65 9.47
N LEU A 143 18.54 -29.35 10.66
CA LEU A 143 17.77 -29.36 11.90
C LEU A 143 16.61 -28.35 11.87
N ASP A 144 16.83 -27.16 11.32
CA ASP A 144 15.79 -26.14 11.16
C ASP A 144 14.63 -26.65 10.30
N SER A 145 14.92 -27.45 9.27
CA SER A 145 13.90 -28.12 8.46
C SER A 145 13.08 -29.14 9.26
N VAL A 146 13.70 -29.81 10.22
CA VAL A 146 13.00 -30.73 11.13
C VAL A 146 12.08 -29.99 12.08
N PHE A 147 12.52 -28.86 12.60
CA PHE A 147 11.71 -27.98 13.42
C PHE A 147 10.50 -27.47 12.62
N ALA A 148 10.72 -26.97 11.41
CA ALA A 148 9.64 -26.52 10.51
C ALA A 148 8.64 -27.65 10.20
N GLN A 149 9.11 -28.86 9.91
CA GLN A 149 8.24 -30.02 9.65
C GLN A 149 7.43 -30.43 10.88
N THR A 150 8.06 -30.43 12.05
CA THR A 150 7.40 -30.72 13.33
C THR A 150 6.35 -29.67 13.65
N GLY A 151 6.71 -28.40 13.55
CA GLY A 151 5.80 -27.28 13.76
C GLY A 151 4.63 -27.30 12.78
N MET A 152 4.88 -27.63 11.52
CA MET A 152 3.81 -27.75 10.52
C MET A 152 2.84 -28.91 10.82
N LYS A 153 3.33 -30.04 11.28
CA LYS A 153 2.48 -31.17 11.74
C LYS A 153 1.64 -30.76 12.94
N LEU A 154 2.22 -30.08 13.91
CA LEU A 154 1.52 -29.53 15.06
C LEU A 154 0.45 -28.52 14.64
N TYR A 155 0.81 -27.57 13.79
CA TYR A 155 -0.13 -26.56 13.30
C TYR A 155 -1.32 -27.16 12.56
N LYS A 156 -1.09 -28.17 11.73
CA LYS A 156 -2.14 -28.89 10.99
C LYS A 156 -3.03 -29.76 11.88
N SER A 157 -2.50 -30.29 12.99
CA SER A 157 -3.30 -31.09 13.93
C SER A 157 -4.38 -30.26 14.67
N GLY A 158 -4.19 -28.95 14.76
CA GLY A 158 -5.07 -28.07 15.51
C GLY A 158 -4.88 -28.10 17.02
N ASP A 159 -4.16 -29.08 17.55
CA ASP A 159 -3.95 -29.30 18.99
C ASP A 159 -2.74 -28.50 19.54
N PHE A 160 -2.05 -27.73 18.69
CA PHE A 160 -0.86 -26.98 19.05
C PHE A 160 -1.06 -25.99 20.21
N ARG A 161 -2.30 -25.58 20.47
CA ARG A 161 -2.67 -24.71 21.63
C ARG A 161 -2.46 -25.36 22.98
N GLU A 162 -2.21 -26.65 23.03
CA GLU A 162 -2.04 -27.41 24.26
C GLU A 162 -0.57 -27.63 24.65
N ILE A 163 0.35 -27.06 23.88
CA ILE A 163 1.78 -27.10 24.22
C ILE A 163 1.97 -26.21 25.45
N PRO A 164 2.42 -26.78 26.61
CA PRO A 164 2.58 -26.01 27.82
C PRO A 164 3.85 -25.14 27.77
N GLY A 165 3.78 -23.99 28.45
CA GLY A 165 4.91 -23.08 28.66
C GLY A 165 4.64 -21.67 28.14
N ASP A 166 5.25 -20.69 28.79
CA ASP A 166 5.04 -19.27 28.47
C ASP A 166 5.55 -18.94 27.08
N HIS A 167 6.66 -19.51 26.66
CA HIS A 167 7.22 -19.30 25.33
C HIS A 167 6.33 -19.87 24.21
N ALA A 168 5.70 -21.03 24.45
CA ALA A 168 4.68 -21.54 23.52
C ALA A 168 3.49 -20.58 23.41
N LYS A 169 3.04 -20.02 24.53
CA LYS A 169 1.94 -19.07 24.61
C LYS A 169 2.26 -17.78 23.85
N GLU A 170 3.45 -17.21 24.01
CA GLU A 170 3.90 -16.02 23.27
C GLU A 170 3.87 -16.26 21.75
N ILE A 171 4.36 -17.41 21.30
CA ILE A 171 4.31 -17.79 19.88
C ILE A 171 2.86 -17.88 19.38
N LEU A 172 1.98 -18.50 20.18
CA LEU A 172 0.57 -18.67 19.83
C LEU A 172 -0.16 -17.34 19.77
N ASP A 173 0.09 -16.44 20.70
CA ASP A 173 -0.48 -15.09 20.71
C ASP A 173 -0.05 -14.29 19.47
N GLU A 174 1.22 -14.36 19.08
CA GLU A 174 1.73 -13.73 17.87
C GLU A 174 1.10 -14.36 16.59
N MET A 175 0.95 -15.69 16.55
CA MET A 175 0.30 -16.38 15.44
C MET A 175 -1.17 -15.96 15.28
N GLU A 176 -1.90 -15.77 16.39
CA GLU A 176 -3.28 -15.29 16.35
C GLU A 176 -3.37 -13.84 15.90
N GLN A 177 -2.44 -12.97 16.33
CA GLN A 177 -2.34 -11.60 15.83
C GLN A 177 -2.11 -11.57 14.31
N ILE A 178 -1.19 -12.39 13.80
CA ILE A 178 -0.95 -12.51 12.35
C ILE A 178 -2.23 -12.96 11.64
N ARG A 179 -2.96 -13.93 12.18
CA ARG A 179 -4.22 -14.40 11.62
C ARG A 179 -5.27 -13.28 11.52
N LEU A 180 -5.39 -12.49 12.57
CA LEU A 180 -6.31 -11.34 12.60
C LEU A 180 -5.89 -10.28 11.57
N MET A 181 -4.60 -9.94 11.49
CA MET A 181 -4.07 -9.00 10.49
C MET A 181 -4.30 -9.51 9.07
N LYS A 182 -4.06 -10.79 8.79
CA LYS A 182 -4.34 -11.38 7.46
C LYS A 182 -5.82 -11.32 7.11
N ARG A 183 -6.71 -11.52 8.07
CA ARG A 183 -8.16 -11.37 7.87
C ARG A 183 -8.52 -9.92 7.52
N SER A 184 -7.97 -8.96 8.23
CA SER A 184 -8.15 -7.53 7.95
C SER A 184 -7.63 -7.19 6.54
N PHE A 185 -6.41 -7.60 6.19
CA PHE A 185 -5.85 -7.36 4.85
C PHE A 185 -6.68 -8.02 3.74
N LYS A 186 -7.25 -9.20 3.99
CA LYS A 186 -8.15 -9.84 3.03
C LYS A 186 -9.41 -9.01 2.78
N ASN A 187 -10.00 -8.44 3.81
CA ASN A 187 -11.15 -7.53 3.66
C ASN A 187 -10.74 -6.27 2.89
N THR A 188 -9.63 -5.64 3.27
CA THR A 188 -9.07 -4.48 2.55
C THR A 188 -8.83 -4.78 1.06
N LEU A 189 -8.32 -5.98 0.73
CA LEU A 189 -8.14 -6.38 -0.67
C LEU A 189 -9.46 -6.53 -1.43
N LEU A 190 -10.52 -6.99 -0.77
CA LEU A 190 -11.86 -7.09 -1.38
C LEU A 190 -12.42 -5.69 -1.65
N ASP A 191 -12.30 -4.78 -0.70
CA ASP A 191 -12.76 -3.39 -0.85
C ASP A 191 -12.00 -2.68 -1.97
N GLN A 192 -10.68 -2.81 -1.98
CA GLN A 192 -9.82 -2.24 -3.03
C GLN A 192 -10.11 -2.83 -4.41
N LYS A 193 -10.37 -4.14 -4.47
CA LYS A 193 -10.76 -4.80 -5.70
C LYS A 193 -12.09 -4.23 -6.23
N SER A 194 -13.06 -4.01 -5.37
CA SER A 194 -14.36 -3.41 -5.75
C SER A 194 -14.17 -2.01 -6.33
N ILE A 195 -13.27 -1.19 -5.75
CA ILE A 195 -12.96 0.14 -6.29
C ILE A 195 -12.30 0.03 -7.69
N VAL A 196 -11.32 -0.85 -7.83
CA VAL A 196 -10.64 -1.06 -9.12
C VAL A 196 -11.59 -1.59 -10.18
N ASP A 197 -12.43 -2.57 -9.82
CA ASP A 197 -13.43 -3.13 -10.74
C ASP A 197 -14.45 -2.04 -11.17
N GLY A 198 -14.94 -1.20 -10.23
CA GLY A 198 -15.82 -0.07 -10.53
C GLY A 198 -15.17 0.99 -11.43
N ALA A 199 -13.91 1.32 -11.19
CA ALA A 199 -13.14 2.22 -12.05
C ALA A 199 -12.92 1.62 -13.45
N GLN A 200 -12.64 0.32 -13.53
CA GLN A 200 -12.53 -0.40 -14.80
C GLN A 200 -13.84 -0.40 -15.58
N ASP A 201 -14.97 -0.67 -14.93
CA ASP A 201 -16.30 -0.62 -15.56
C ASP A 201 -16.62 0.79 -16.08
N SER A 202 -16.26 1.83 -15.32
CA SER A 202 -16.36 3.21 -15.74
C SER A 202 -15.53 3.50 -16.99
N LEU A 203 -14.27 3.04 -17.02
CA LEU A 203 -13.40 3.19 -18.20
C LEU A 203 -13.94 2.41 -19.42
N MET A 204 -14.48 1.22 -19.20
CA MET A 204 -15.11 0.44 -20.26
C MET A 204 -16.36 1.14 -20.83
N SER A 205 -17.21 1.69 -19.98
CA SER A 205 -18.42 2.44 -20.42
C SER A 205 -18.07 3.68 -21.23
N MET A 206 -16.94 4.33 -20.92
CA MET A 206 -16.40 5.46 -21.67
C MET A 206 -15.62 5.04 -22.93
N GLY A 207 -15.46 3.74 -23.20
CA GLY A 207 -14.64 3.22 -24.30
C GLY A 207 -13.17 3.63 -24.19
N ALA A 208 -12.68 3.77 -22.95
CA ALA A 208 -11.35 4.27 -22.66
C ALA A 208 -10.41 3.18 -22.09
N TYR A 209 -10.92 2.04 -21.69
CA TYR A 209 -10.13 0.97 -21.06
C TYR A 209 -9.01 0.46 -21.97
N GLY A 210 -7.78 0.53 -21.47
CA GLY A 210 -6.57 0.20 -22.22
C GLY A 210 -6.10 1.27 -23.21
N GLU A 211 -6.85 2.36 -23.37
CA GLU A 211 -6.54 3.49 -24.27
C GLU A 211 -6.72 4.85 -23.57
N GLU A 212 -6.65 4.88 -22.25
CA GLU A 212 -6.99 6.02 -21.40
C GLU A 212 -6.27 7.30 -21.85
N GLY A 213 -4.96 7.20 -22.07
CA GLY A 213 -4.15 8.33 -22.50
C GLY A 213 -4.49 8.84 -23.90
N ARG A 214 -4.93 7.95 -24.80
CA ARG A 214 -5.38 8.33 -26.15
C ARG A 214 -6.73 9.02 -26.08
N ARG A 215 -7.65 8.49 -25.29
CA ARG A 215 -8.98 9.03 -25.11
C ARG A 215 -8.94 10.40 -24.43
N LEU A 216 -8.11 10.55 -23.40
CA LEU A 216 -7.89 11.83 -22.71
C LEU A 216 -7.36 12.90 -23.67
N LYS A 217 -6.34 12.57 -24.48
CA LYS A 217 -5.81 13.48 -25.49
C LYS A 217 -6.87 13.86 -26.54
N ALA A 218 -7.73 12.92 -26.93
CA ALA A 218 -8.81 13.19 -27.87
C ALA A 218 -9.84 14.17 -27.26
N LEU A 219 -10.26 13.95 -26.02
CA LEU A 219 -11.16 14.86 -25.31
C LEU A 219 -10.54 16.25 -25.10
N GLN A 220 -9.29 16.33 -24.68
CA GLN A 220 -8.54 17.60 -24.57
C GLN A 220 -8.40 18.32 -25.92
N SER A 221 -8.30 17.59 -27.02
CA SER A 221 -8.29 18.18 -28.34
C SER A 221 -9.68 18.73 -28.71
N GLN A 222 -10.74 18.01 -28.36
CA GLN A 222 -12.13 18.48 -28.54
C GLN A 222 -12.42 19.71 -27.66
N GLU A 223 -12.00 19.71 -26.40
CA GLU A 223 -12.09 20.85 -25.49
C GLU A 223 -11.46 22.10 -26.10
N LYS A 224 -10.22 21.98 -26.64
CA LYS A 224 -9.55 23.09 -27.33
C LYS A 224 -10.30 23.60 -28.53
N GLN A 225 -10.91 22.70 -29.31
CA GLN A 225 -11.74 23.09 -30.46
C GLN A 225 -13.00 23.81 -30.02
N ILE A 226 -13.69 23.31 -29.01
CA ILE A 226 -14.89 23.95 -28.46
C ILE A 226 -14.54 25.30 -27.82
N MET A 227 -13.41 25.42 -27.11
CA MET A 227 -12.93 26.70 -26.56
C MET A 227 -12.70 27.73 -27.67
N ALA A 228 -12.15 27.33 -28.82
CA ALA A 228 -12.02 28.22 -29.97
C ALA A 228 -13.38 28.65 -30.50
N VAL A 229 -14.32 27.70 -30.69
CA VAL A 229 -15.69 27.99 -31.13
C VAL A 229 -16.42 28.88 -30.12
N LEU A 230 -16.23 28.62 -28.81
CA LEU A 230 -16.83 29.43 -27.76
C LEU A 230 -16.35 30.89 -27.83
N GLY A 231 -15.06 31.10 -28.05
CA GLY A 231 -14.50 32.42 -28.26
C GLY A 231 -15.11 33.12 -29.48
N GLU A 232 -15.32 32.38 -30.59
CA GLU A 232 -16.00 32.91 -31.79
C GLU A 232 -17.46 33.27 -31.47
N ARG A 233 -18.20 32.47 -30.72
CA ARG A 233 -19.60 32.77 -30.35
C ARG A 233 -19.69 33.95 -29.40
N PHE A 234 -18.82 34.08 -28.42
CA PHE A 234 -18.76 35.29 -27.59
C PHE A 234 -18.48 36.54 -28.43
N ASN A 235 -17.51 36.43 -29.34
CA ASN A 235 -17.21 37.55 -30.23
C ASN A 235 -18.39 37.90 -31.15
N GLU A 236 -19.11 36.89 -31.67
CA GLU A 236 -20.31 37.05 -32.51
C GLU A 236 -21.44 37.72 -31.71
N TYR A 237 -21.72 37.21 -30.50
CA TYR A 237 -22.71 37.80 -29.60
C TYR A 237 -22.35 39.24 -29.20
N GLY A 238 -21.11 39.48 -28.79
CA GLY A 238 -20.61 40.82 -28.46
C GLY A 238 -20.65 41.78 -29.66
N LYS A 239 -20.39 41.27 -30.87
CA LYS A 239 -20.52 42.07 -32.08
C LYS A 239 -21.97 42.47 -32.35
N VAL A 240 -22.91 41.50 -32.26
CA VAL A 240 -24.35 41.81 -32.43
C VAL A 240 -24.82 42.85 -31.41
N LEU A 241 -24.35 42.75 -30.17
CA LEU A 241 -24.68 43.74 -29.13
C LEU A 241 -24.00 45.09 -29.40
N SER A 242 -22.74 45.08 -29.82
CA SER A 242 -22.02 46.30 -30.15
C SER A 242 -22.68 47.02 -31.36
N ASP A 243 -23.03 46.27 -32.40
CA ASP A 243 -23.70 46.82 -33.61
C ASP A 243 -25.08 47.38 -33.29
N GLY A 244 -25.76 46.85 -32.26
CA GLY A 244 -27.08 47.27 -31.80
C GLY A 244 -27.09 48.17 -30.58
N MET A 245 -25.96 48.63 -30.14
CA MET A 245 -25.79 49.32 -28.84
C MET A 245 -26.76 50.51 -28.66
N GLN A 246 -27.07 51.25 -29.70
CA GLN A 246 -28.03 52.34 -29.71
C GLN A 246 -29.50 51.94 -29.48
N TYR A 247 -29.85 50.65 -29.60
CA TYR A 247 -31.24 50.18 -29.50
C TYR A 247 -31.56 49.51 -28.17
N TRP A 248 -30.54 48.97 -27.47
CA TRP A 248 -30.75 48.28 -26.20
C TRP A 248 -30.15 49.03 -25.00
N LEU A 249 -29.34 50.06 -25.25
CA LEU A 249 -28.85 50.94 -24.25
C LEU A 249 -29.96 51.93 -23.87
N ASP A 250 -30.81 51.55 -22.95
CA ASP A 250 -31.80 52.44 -22.38
C ASP A 250 -31.16 53.37 -21.33
N LYS A 251 -31.80 54.51 -21.01
CA LYS A 251 -31.19 55.59 -20.18
C LYS A 251 -30.69 55.15 -18.80
N ASP A 252 -31.15 54.05 -18.32
CA ASP A 252 -30.74 53.49 -17.03
C ASP A 252 -29.66 52.41 -17.16
N ALA A 253 -29.42 51.83 -18.34
CA ALA A 253 -28.40 50.81 -18.59
C ALA A 253 -27.02 51.36 -19.05
N PRO A 254 -26.93 52.54 -19.70
CA PRO A 254 -25.70 52.97 -20.36
C PRO A 254 -24.50 53.14 -19.43
N ASP A 255 -24.71 53.70 -18.27
CA ASP A 255 -23.62 54.00 -17.34
C ASP A 255 -22.97 52.72 -16.79
N GLU A 256 -23.74 51.68 -16.56
CA GLU A 256 -23.21 50.39 -16.13
C GLU A 256 -22.49 49.64 -17.23
N LEU A 257 -23.00 49.69 -18.49
CA LEU A 257 -22.38 49.00 -19.61
C LEU A 257 -21.17 49.74 -20.19
N MET A 258 -21.19 51.09 -20.26
CA MET A 258 -19.99 51.86 -20.60
C MET A 258 -18.92 51.78 -19.52
N GLN A 259 -19.31 51.79 -18.24
CA GLN A 259 -18.40 51.49 -17.14
C GLN A 259 -17.98 50.02 -17.19
N CYS A 260 -18.78 49.12 -17.79
CA CYS A 260 -18.41 47.70 -17.94
C CYS A 260 -17.25 47.50 -18.91
N CYS A 261 -17.18 48.26 -20.01
CA CYS A 261 -16.00 48.20 -20.91
C CYS A 261 -14.73 48.68 -20.20
N SER A 262 -14.82 49.73 -19.39
CA SER A 262 -13.68 50.13 -18.56
C SER A 262 -13.40 49.15 -17.43
N ARG A 263 -14.45 48.61 -16.79
CA ARG A 263 -14.32 47.60 -15.72
C ARG A 263 -13.90 46.22 -16.27
N ILE A 264 -14.17 45.93 -17.53
CA ILE A 264 -13.71 44.65 -18.16
C ILE A 264 -12.19 44.58 -18.14
N MET A 265 -11.49 45.65 -18.53
CA MET A 265 -10.05 45.69 -18.45
C MET A 265 -9.51 45.53 -17.03
N ASP A 266 -10.17 46.21 -16.07
CA ASP A 266 -9.80 46.08 -14.64
C ASP A 266 -10.16 44.70 -14.09
N GLN A 267 -11.30 44.10 -14.54
CA GLN A 267 -11.68 42.74 -14.15
C GLN A 267 -10.83 41.67 -14.81
N GLU A 268 -10.40 41.81 -16.07
CA GLU A 268 -9.44 40.91 -16.70
C GLU A 268 -8.13 40.86 -15.93
N ASN A 269 -7.62 42.05 -15.54
CA ASN A 269 -6.46 42.12 -14.68
C ASN A 269 -6.72 41.50 -13.30
N ALA A 270 -7.91 41.68 -12.73
CA ALA A 270 -8.30 41.09 -11.45
C ALA A 270 -8.51 39.56 -11.59
N ILE A 271 -9.11 39.10 -12.70
CA ILE A 271 -9.28 37.66 -12.95
C ILE A 271 -7.94 36.98 -13.20
N ALA A 272 -7.04 37.63 -13.97
CA ALA A 272 -5.67 37.13 -14.15
C ALA A 272 -4.92 37.02 -12.81
N HIS A 273 -5.09 38.05 -11.95
CA HIS A 273 -4.55 38.05 -10.61
C HIS A 273 -5.22 36.99 -9.72
N GLN A 274 -6.54 36.82 -9.79
CA GLN A 274 -7.26 35.78 -9.04
C GLN A 274 -6.92 34.36 -9.54
N GLY A 275 -6.67 34.21 -10.85
CA GLY A 275 -6.15 32.97 -11.42
C GLY A 275 -4.82 32.59 -10.81
N LEU A 276 -3.88 33.52 -10.71
CA LEU A 276 -2.60 33.32 -10.04
C LEU A 276 -2.75 33.03 -8.54
N VAL A 277 -3.67 33.73 -7.85
CA VAL A 277 -3.96 33.47 -6.43
C VAL A 277 -4.59 32.08 -6.26
N MET A 278 -5.47 31.66 -7.16
CA MET A 278 -6.10 30.34 -7.09
C MET A 278 -5.10 29.21 -7.39
N GLU A 279 -4.22 29.44 -8.35
CA GLU A 279 -3.10 28.51 -8.64
C GLU A 279 -2.15 28.40 -7.42
N HIS A 280 -1.87 29.54 -6.78
CA HIS A 280 -1.10 29.55 -5.54
C HIS A 280 -1.80 28.77 -4.43
N LEU A 281 -3.12 28.96 -4.22
CA LEU A 281 -3.91 28.24 -3.22
C LEU A 281 -4.02 26.74 -3.52
N LEU A 282 -4.09 26.37 -4.80
CA LEU A 282 -4.05 24.94 -5.19
C LEU A 282 -2.68 24.33 -4.89
N MET A 283 -1.59 25.06 -5.19
CA MET A 283 -0.24 24.61 -4.80
C MET A 283 -0.07 24.53 -3.27
N GLU A 284 -0.59 25.51 -2.52
CA GLU A 284 -0.59 25.44 -1.05
C GLU A 284 -1.35 24.22 -0.53
N ARG A 285 -2.54 23.93 -1.10
CA ARG A 285 -3.31 22.73 -0.76
C ARG A 285 -2.55 21.44 -1.08
N ASP A 286 -1.88 21.37 -2.23
CA ASP A 286 -1.08 20.20 -2.60
C ASP A 286 0.13 20.04 -1.66
N ILE A 287 0.77 21.14 -1.28
CA ILE A 287 1.81 21.16 -0.25
C ILE A 287 1.26 20.66 1.08
N GLU A 288 0.08 21.09 1.50
CA GLU A 288 -0.56 20.64 2.73
C GLU A 288 -0.87 19.13 2.71
N ILE A 289 -1.38 18.62 1.58
CA ILE A 289 -1.59 17.18 1.38
C ILE A 289 -0.26 16.41 1.46
N HIS A 290 0.80 16.93 0.84
CA HIS A 290 2.12 16.29 0.91
C HIS A 290 2.72 16.38 2.31
N ASN A 291 2.52 17.49 3.02
CA ASN A 291 2.95 17.64 4.41
C ASN A 291 2.20 16.68 5.34
N MET A 292 0.89 16.46 5.13
CA MET A 292 0.15 15.44 5.87
C MET A 292 0.68 14.03 5.59
N LYS A 293 1.00 13.72 4.32
CA LYS A 293 1.62 12.43 3.96
C LYS A 293 3.01 12.28 4.57
N LEU A 294 3.82 13.36 4.56
CA LEU A 294 5.13 13.37 5.20
C LEU A 294 5.02 13.19 6.72
N SER A 295 4.03 13.81 7.35
CA SER A 295 3.76 13.62 8.79
C SER A 295 3.40 12.15 9.07
N GLN A 296 2.49 11.55 8.30
CA GLN A 296 2.12 10.15 8.45
C GLN A 296 3.32 9.20 8.22
N LEU A 297 4.14 9.47 7.20
CA LEU A 297 5.36 8.69 6.96
C LEU A 297 6.38 8.86 8.09
N SER A 298 6.50 10.08 8.64
CA SER A 298 7.36 10.35 9.79
C SER A 298 6.89 9.60 11.05
N GLU A 299 5.58 9.56 11.28
CA GLU A 299 5.00 8.75 12.37
C GLU A 299 5.25 7.26 12.19
N GLN A 300 5.05 6.75 10.97
CA GLN A 300 5.37 5.35 10.65
C GLN A 300 6.86 5.05 10.85
N MET A 301 7.73 5.96 10.42
CA MET A 301 9.18 5.81 10.60
C MET A 301 9.56 5.84 12.10
N ASN A 302 8.94 6.72 12.89
CA ASN A 302 9.14 6.78 14.33
C ASN A 302 8.64 5.50 15.03
N HIS A 303 7.48 4.97 14.57
CA HIS A 303 6.97 3.69 15.06
C HIS A 303 7.92 2.53 14.75
N LEU A 304 8.40 2.44 13.51
CA LEU A 304 9.39 1.44 13.09
C LEU A 304 10.70 1.57 13.88
N ASN A 305 11.18 2.79 14.09
CA ASN A 305 12.36 3.03 14.91
C ASN A 305 12.14 2.60 16.37
N GLY A 306 10.93 2.78 16.89
CA GLY A 306 10.54 2.25 18.21
C GLY A 306 10.60 0.73 18.25
N GLN A 307 10.09 0.06 17.21
CA GLN A 307 10.16 -1.41 17.10
C GLN A 307 11.60 -1.91 16.99
N ILE A 308 12.43 -1.23 16.19
CA ILE A 308 13.86 -1.55 16.07
C ILE A 308 14.54 -1.47 17.42
N ARG A 309 14.33 -0.38 18.19
CA ARG A 309 14.90 -0.23 19.54
C ARG A 309 14.42 -1.33 20.50
N ALA A 310 13.15 -1.72 20.41
CA ALA A 310 12.62 -2.82 21.23
C ALA A 310 13.29 -4.16 20.87
N ILE A 311 13.45 -4.45 19.58
CA ILE A 311 14.17 -5.65 19.10
C ILE A 311 15.64 -5.63 19.51
N GLU A 312 16.31 -4.48 19.43
CA GLU A 312 17.70 -4.33 19.86
C GLU A 312 17.86 -4.55 21.36
N ASN A 313 16.91 -4.10 22.17
CA ASN A 313 16.91 -4.37 23.61
C ASN A 313 16.68 -5.85 23.90
N GLN A 314 15.72 -6.49 23.23
CA GLN A 314 15.51 -7.95 23.36
C GLN A 314 16.74 -8.74 22.93
N LYS A 315 17.42 -8.31 21.86
CA LYS A 315 18.68 -8.92 21.41
C LYS A 315 19.76 -8.80 22.48
N ARG A 316 19.89 -7.62 23.14
CA ARG A 316 20.85 -7.44 24.27
C ARG A 316 20.52 -8.32 25.45
N GLU A 317 19.24 -8.43 25.81
CA GLU A 317 18.82 -9.31 26.91
C GLU A 317 19.11 -10.80 26.62
N LEU A 318 18.83 -11.22 25.37
CA LEU A 318 19.16 -12.57 24.93
C LEU A 318 20.67 -12.81 24.95
N GLN A 319 21.46 -11.85 24.48
CA GLN A 319 22.92 -11.94 24.52
C GLN A 319 23.43 -12.07 25.97
N GLN A 320 22.90 -11.26 26.89
CA GLN A 320 23.25 -11.36 28.31
C GLN A 320 22.91 -12.74 28.91
N LYS A 321 21.77 -13.33 28.53
CA LYS A 321 21.40 -14.68 28.96
C LYS A 321 22.34 -15.74 28.39
N VAL A 322 22.68 -15.63 27.10
CA VAL A 322 23.67 -16.52 26.45
C VAL A 322 25.02 -16.42 27.13
N ASP A 323 25.48 -15.20 27.43
CA ASP A 323 26.76 -14.98 28.09
C ASP A 323 26.76 -15.55 29.51
N ALA A 324 25.62 -15.42 30.23
CA ALA A 324 25.44 -16.00 31.55
C ALA A 324 25.48 -17.55 31.50
N GLU A 325 24.81 -18.17 30.56
CA GLU A 325 24.82 -19.62 30.35
C GLU A 325 26.21 -20.12 29.93
N LEU A 326 26.90 -19.41 29.06
CA LEU A 326 28.27 -19.74 28.67
C LEU A 326 29.21 -19.70 29.89
N LYS A 327 29.03 -18.70 30.77
CA LYS A 327 29.77 -18.60 32.02
C LYS A 327 29.45 -19.76 32.96
N ALA A 328 28.17 -20.10 33.12
CA ALA A 328 27.75 -21.24 33.94
C ALA A 328 28.34 -22.57 33.42
N VAL A 329 28.32 -22.78 32.09
CA VAL A 329 28.94 -23.95 31.45
C VAL A 329 30.45 -23.96 31.70
N SER A 330 31.11 -22.80 31.60
CA SER A 330 32.55 -22.67 31.90
C SER A 330 32.86 -23.04 33.36
N ASP A 331 32.06 -22.52 34.29
CA ASP A 331 32.20 -22.79 35.72
C ASP A 331 31.98 -24.29 36.06
N LEU A 332 30.97 -24.90 35.40
CA LEU A 332 30.72 -26.35 35.53
C LEU A 332 31.89 -27.18 34.99
N ARG A 333 32.44 -26.78 33.83
CA ARG A 333 33.64 -27.46 33.27
C ARG A 333 34.85 -27.32 34.16
N MET A 334 35.07 -26.14 34.77
CA MET A 334 36.14 -25.95 35.73
C MET A 334 35.96 -26.83 37.00
N LYS A 335 34.71 -26.94 37.50
CA LYS A 335 34.38 -27.85 38.61
C LYS A 335 34.58 -29.32 38.22
N GLN A 336 34.14 -29.71 37.03
CA GLN A 336 34.36 -31.06 36.51
C GLN A 336 35.85 -31.42 36.42
N ASN A 337 36.67 -30.49 35.89
CA ASN A 337 38.10 -30.67 35.77
C ASN A 337 38.79 -30.77 37.16
N LYS A 338 38.32 -29.98 38.14
CA LYS A 338 38.82 -30.12 39.53
C LYS A 338 38.49 -31.49 40.15
N LEU A 339 37.24 -31.96 39.97
CA LEU A 339 36.82 -33.28 40.45
C LEU A 339 37.59 -34.41 39.79
N VAL A 340 37.97 -34.27 38.52
CA VAL A 340 38.80 -35.24 37.81
C VAL A 340 40.24 -35.21 38.34
N GLN A 341 40.77 -34.03 38.68
CA GLN A 341 42.12 -33.88 39.30
C GLN A 341 42.20 -34.35 40.76
N GLU A 342 41.11 -34.25 41.54
CA GLU A 342 41.01 -34.71 42.90
C GLU A 342 40.79 -36.24 42.98
N ASN A 343 40.43 -36.91 41.92
CA ASN A 343 40.24 -38.38 41.84
C ASN A 343 41.38 -39.10 41.10
N GLN A 344 42.43 -38.37 40.70
CA GLN A 344 43.74 -38.96 40.29
C GLN A 344 44.76 -38.82 41.37
#